data_ceb9cd8af049dd24abdb3ed5ab045552
#
_entry.id   ceb9cd8af049dd24abdb3ed5ab045552
#
_cell.length_a   1.000
_cell.length_b   1.000
_cell.length_c   1.000
_cell.angle_alpha   90.00
_cell.angle_beta   90.00
_cell.angle_gamma   90.00
#
_symmetry.space_group_name_H-M   'P 1'
#
loop_
_entity.id
_entity.type
_entity.pdbx_description
1 polymer ?
#
loop_
_entity_poly.entity_id
_entity_poly.type
_entity_poly.pdbx_seq_one_letter_code
_entity_poly.pdbx_strand_id
1 'polypeptide(L)'
;MMMVADNFALNDDSGNGDAPLSRARAQEIMMNKDVNEMADLGRSFMPVYGHKEHNGNADAAETCFMHHTEEYLYVAVFNYTDKESAGSIPLSDLEIAGGDFDAVKELWSGETVLVDGEELSYKVPAKDVKVFRFHKKPGSGIADATSEEGKDVRLDVHVLSGSNGGLEVNIDASAPLRKIDVFDLQGRLLKSQNVRGCINACVALSPVKGLLLLRACLQEGQVLLAKAMVH
;
A
#
# COMPACT_ATOMS: atom_id res chain seq x y z
N MET A 1 -4.78 1.24 13.23
CA MET A 1 -3.34 1.09 13.50
C MET A 1 -2.83 2.05 14.59
N MET A 2 -3.56 3.04 14.98
CA MET A 2 -3.17 4.03 16.00
C MET A 2 -3.74 3.77 17.39
N MET A 3 -4.02 2.54 17.73
CA MET A 3 -4.60 2.20 19.04
C MET A 3 -3.57 1.92 20.14
N VAL A 4 -2.31 2.23 19.89
CA VAL A 4 -1.23 2.00 20.85
C VAL A 4 -0.99 3.22 21.76
N ALA A 5 -1.43 4.40 21.36
CA ALA A 5 -1.13 5.62 22.08
C ALA A 5 -1.87 5.75 23.43
N ASP A 6 -3.10 5.28 23.52
CA ASP A 6 -3.92 5.49 24.71
C ASP A 6 -3.49 4.70 25.94
N ASN A 7 -2.88 3.55 25.75
CA ASN A 7 -2.43 2.72 26.86
C ASN A 7 -0.98 2.96 27.28
N PHE A 8 -0.19 3.58 26.43
CA PHE A 8 1.23 3.75 26.68
C PHE A 8 1.53 4.85 27.69
N ALA A 9 0.73 5.91 27.67
CA ALA A 9 0.93 7.04 28.59
C ALA A 9 0.34 6.79 30.00
N LEU A 10 -0.65 5.90 30.09
CA LEU A 10 -1.41 5.71 31.33
C LEU A 10 -0.87 4.56 32.19
N ASN A 11 -0.16 3.62 31.62
CA ASN A 11 0.31 2.45 32.38
C ASN A 11 1.75 2.53 32.90
N ASP A 12 2.45 3.60 32.59
CA ASP A 12 3.84 3.73 33.06
C ASP A 12 3.96 4.69 34.25
N ASP A 13 2.87 5.08 34.83
CA ASP A 13 2.84 5.70 36.14
C ASP A 13 2.96 4.60 37.20
N SER A 14 4.16 4.11 37.37
CA SER A 14 4.52 3.19 38.46
C SER A 14 4.53 3.88 39.84
N GLY A 15 3.99 5.10 39.92
CA GLY A 15 3.99 5.88 41.15
C GLY A 15 5.36 6.35 41.62
N ASN A 16 6.39 6.03 40.91
CA ASN A 16 7.75 6.52 41.13
C ASN A 16 8.00 7.70 40.19
N GLY A 17 7.72 8.89 40.64
CA GLY A 17 7.71 10.16 39.92
C GLY A 17 8.93 10.53 39.07
N ASP A 18 9.72 9.60 38.68
CA ASP A 18 10.85 9.79 37.76
C ASP A 18 11.06 8.53 36.94
N ALA A 19 10.27 8.35 35.91
CA ALA A 19 10.45 7.29 34.94
C ALA A 19 11.10 7.88 33.67
N PRO A 20 12.44 7.99 33.61
CA PRO A 20 13.14 8.56 32.46
C PRO A 20 12.83 7.79 31.15
N LEU A 21 12.53 6.50 31.26
CA LEU A 21 12.12 5.68 30.12
C LEU A 21 10.73 6.06 29.59
N SER A 22 9.76 6.31 30.47
CA SER A 22 8.42 6.76 30.06
C SER A 22 8.47 8.10 29.38
N ARG A 23 9.25 9.03 29.93
CA ARG A 23 9.42 10.35 29.36
C ARG A 23 10.12 10.29 28.01
N ALA A 24 11.17 9.48 27.88
CA ALA A 24 11.87 9.27 26.62
C ALA A 24 10.93 8.67 25.55
N ARG A 25 10.15 7.65 25.91
CA ARG A 25 9.16 7.05 25.03
C ARG A 25 8.05 8.01 24.64
N ALA A 26 7.54 8.80 25.60
CA ALA A 26 6.53 9.82 25.30
C ALA A 26 7.08 10.87 24.33
N GLN A 27 8.33 11.30 24.50
CA GLN A 27 8.97 12.22 23.56
C GLN A 27 9.16 11.61 22.18
N GLU A 28 9.60 10.37 22.12
CA GLU A 28 9.87 9.68 20.86
C GLU A 28 8.59 9.37 20.07
N ILE A 29 7.53 8.94 20.74
CA ILE A 29 6.31 8.47 20.10
C ILE A 29 5.23 9.58 20.10
N MET A 30 4.82 10.07 21.25
CA MET A 30 3.68 10.98 21.38
C MET A 30 3.99 12.41 20.93
N MET A 31 5.23 12.85 21.03
CA MET A 31 5.66 14.17 20.57
C MET A 31 6.26 14.16 19.16
N ASN A 32 6.31 13.01 18.51
CA ASN A 32 6.76 12.93 17.13
C ASN A 32 5.73 13.56 16.19
N LYS A 33 6.07 14.74 15.66
CA LYS A 33 5.15 15.51 14.82
C LYS A 33 4.81 14.79 13.52
N ASP A 34 5.78 14.17 12.88
CA ASP A 34 5.59 13.49 11.59
C ASP A 34 4.64 12.28 11.73
N VAL A 35 4.77 11.53 12.82
CA VAL A 35 3.88 10.41 13.13
C VAL A 35 2.48 10.90 13.49
N ASN A 36 2.37 11.98 14.25
CA ASN A 36 1.08 12.58 14.61
C ASN A 36 0.37 13.15 13.38
N GLU A 37 1.07 13.85 12.48
CA GLU A 37 0.50 14.31 11.20
C GLU A 37 -0.05 13.16 10.37
N MET A 38 0.67 12.05 10.29
CA MET A 38 0.20 10.84 9.63
C MET A 38 -1.05 10.27 10.33
N ALA A 39 -1.09 10.29 11.66
CA ALA A 39 -2.20 9.80 12.44
C ALA A 39 -3.46 10.66 12.25
N ASP A 40 -3.29 11.96 12.18
CA ASP A 40 -4.37 12.94 11.99
C ASP A 40 -5.07 12.81 10.63
N LEU A 41 -4.46 12.12 9.65
CA LEU A 41 -5.13 11.79 8.40
C LEU A 41 -6.42 10.99 8.62
N GLY A 42 -6.53 10.22 9.70
CA GLY A 42 -7.70 9.42 10.04
C GLY A 42 -8.09 8.41 8.96
N ARG A 43 -7.13 7.94 8.17
CA ARG A 43 -7.33 7.03 7.04
C ARG A 43 -6.62 5.70 7.26
N SER A 44 -7.23 4.63 6.77
CA SER A 44 -6.63 3.31 6.80
C SER A 44 -5.55 3.18 5.73
N PHE A 45 -4.46 2.51 6.08
CA PHE A 45 -3.45 2.09 5.11
C PHE A 45 -3.94 0.82 4.39
N MET A 46 -3.66 0.75 3.11
CA MET A 46 -3.95 -0.42 2.28
C MET A 46 -2.76 -1.36 2.26
N PRO A 47 -2.98 -2.69 2.30
CA PRO A 47 -1.87 -3.64 2.22
C PRO A 47 -1.22 -3.60 0.83
N VAL A 48 0.11 -3.66 0.80
CA VAL A 48 0.89 -3.92 -0.40
C VAL A 48 1.03 -5.43 -0.52
N TYR A 49 0.23 -6.04 -1.39
CA TYR A 49 0.14 -7.49 -1.46
C TYR A 49 1.40 -8.15 -2.03
N GLY A 50 1.76 -9.27 -1.44
CA GLY A 50 2.94 -10.05 -1.84
C GLY A 50 4.13 -9.89 -0.89
N HIS A 51 4.05 -8.95 0.05
CA HIS A 51 5.05 -8.73 1.08
C HIS A 51 4.58 -9.38 2.38
N LYS A 52 4.82 -10.69 2.50
CA LYS A 52 4.33 -11.51 3.62
C LYS A 52 5.46 -12.09 4.45
N GLU A 53 5.22 -12.18 5.74
CA GLU A 53 6.12 -12.81 6.68
C GLU A 53 5.38 -13.88 7.51
N HIS A 54 6.05 -15.00 7.73
CA HIS A 54 5.58 -16.06 8.60
C HIS A 54 6.09 -15.81 10.03
N ASN A 55 5.19 -15.54 10.95
CA ASN A 55 5.49 -15.32 12.37
C ASN A 55 5.56 -16.60 13.22
N GLY A 56 5.76 -17.75 12.55
CA GLY A 56 5.73 -19.07 13.20
C GLY A 56 4.37 -19.73 13.24
N ASN A 57 3.32 -19.06 12.82
CA ASN A 57 1.99 -19.63 12.61
C ASN A 57 1.81 -20.07 11.14
N ALA A 58 0.78 -20.89 10.89
CA ALA A 58 0.52 -21.40 9.54
C ALA A 58 0.16 -20.29 8.52
N ASP A 59 -0.31 -19.15 9.01
CA ASP A 59 -0.75 -18.03 8.16
C ASP A 59 0.33 -16.96 8.08
N ALA A 60 0.62 -16.52 6.84
CA ALA A 60 1.49 -15.38 6.60
C ALA A 60 0.68 -14.08 6.65
N ALA A 61 1.19 -13.08 7.38
CA ALA A 61 0.63 -11.74 7.41
C ALA A 61 1.34 -10.81 6.43
N GLU A 62 0.59 -9.88 5.83
CA GLU A 62 1.21 -8.79 5.06
C GLU A 62 2.03 -7.91 5.99
N THR A 63 3.22 -7.54 5.55
CA THR A 63 4.16 -6.72 6.33
C THR A 63 4.26 -5.29 5.83
N CYS A 64 3.79 -5.02 4.61
CA CYS A 64 3.85 -3.71 3.99
C CYS A 64 2.47 -3.12 3.79
N PHE A 65 2.30 -1.86 4.19
CA PHE A 65 1.05 -1.11 4.03
C PHE A 65 1.35 0.29 3.53
N MET A 66 0.49 0.84 2.68
CA MET A 66 0.67 2.17 2.11
C MET A 66 -0.59 3.02 2.19
N HIS A 67 -0.41 4.33 2.16
CA HIS A 67 -1.48 5.31 2.01
C HIS A 67 -1.00 6.50 1.17
N HIS A 68 -1.72 6.78 0.09
CA HIS A 68 -1.48 7.93 -0.76
C HIS A 68 -2.32 9.13 -0.31
N THR A 69 -1.68 10.31 -0.28
CA THR A 69 -2.34 11.61 -0.25
C THR A 69 -1.95 12.38 -1.51
N GLU A 70 -2.44 13.58 -1.69
CA GLU A 70 -2.00 14.43 -2.82
C GLU A 70 -0.49 14.72 -2.77
N GLU A 71 0.02 15.03 -1.59
CA GLU A 71 1.40 15.48 -1.37
C GLU A 71 2.36 14.34 -0.99
N TYR A 72 1.86 13.31 -0.31
CA TYR A 72 2.69 12.26 0.26
C TYR A 72 2.22 10.86 -0.11
N LEU A 73 3.20 9.93 -0.15
CA LEU A 73 2.96 8.51 -0.01
C LEU A 73 3.56 8.08 1.32
N TYR A 74 2.76 7.46 2.17
CA TYR A 74 3.20 6.83 3.41
C TYR A 74 3.31 5.32 3.22
N VAL A 75 4.41 4.74 3.67
CA VAL A 75 4.68 3.31 3.60
C VAL A 75 5.09 2.81 4.98
N ALA A 76 4.32 1.89 5.53
CA ALA A 76 4.61 1.25 6.82
C ALA A 76 5.08 -0.18 6.59
N VAL A 77 6.25 -0.53 7.12
CA VAL A 77 6.84 -1.86 7.02
C VAL A 77 6.96 -2.46 8.41
N PHE A 78 6.25 -3.56 8.65
CA PHE A 78 6.20 -4.27 9.92
C PHE A 78 7.14 -5.46 9.91
N ASN A 79 7.76 -5.71 11.05
CA ASN A 79 8.46 -6.94 11.35
C ASN A 79 7.78 -7.64 12.53
N TYR A 80 7.12 -8.75 12.27
CA TYR A 80 6.42 -9.54 13.30
C TYR A 80 7.31 -10.60 13.96
N THR A 81 8.54 -10.75 13.52
CA THR A 81 9.46 -11.80 14.00
C THR A 81 10.30 -11.34 15.18
N ASP A 82 10.99 -12.29 15.82
CA ASP A 82 11.92 -12.07 16.94
C ASP A 82 13.33 -11.66 16.49
N LYS A 83 13.54 -11.45 15.20
CA LYS A 83 14.82 -11.05 14.61
C LYS A 83 14.65 -9.82 13.73
N GLU A 84 15.75 -9.10 13.54
CA GLU A 84 15.77 -8.02 12.57
C GLU A 84 15.42 -8.54 11.15
N SER A 85 14.55 -7.83 10.45
CA SER A 85 14.17 -8.11 9.07
C SER A 85 14.73 -7.01 8.17
N ALA A 86 15.33 -7.41 7.06
CA ALA A 86 15.84 -6.50 6.04
C ALA A 86 15.38 -6.97 4.65
N GLY A 87 15.06 -6.02 3.78
CA GLY A 87 14.60 -6.32 2.44
C GLY A 87 14.46 -5.07 1.59
N SER A 88 13.81 -5.23 0.46
CA SER A 88 13.45 -4.13 -0.44
C SER A 88 12.02 -4.27 -0.94
N ILE A 89 11.41 -3.15 -1.27
CA ILE A 89 10.09 -3.06 -1.88
C ILE A 89 10.26 -2.33 -3.21
N PRO A 90 9.90 -2.96 -4.34
CA PRO A 90 9.88 -2.26 -5.62
C PRO A 90 8.96 -1.04 -5.57
N LEU A 91 9.42 0.11 -6.05
CA LEU A 91 8.61 1.33 -6.13
C LEU A 91 7.33 1.10 -6.93
N SER A 92 7.41 0.21 -7.90
CA SER A 92 6.24 -0.24 -8.67
C SER A 92 5.13 -0.86 -7.83
N ASP A 93 5.46 -1.54 -6.72
CA ASP A 93 4.48 -2.12 -5.81
C ASP A 93 3.86 -1.06 -4.90
N LEU A 94 4.56 0.06 -4.74
CA LEU A 94 4.11 1.25 -4.03
C LEU A 94 3.36 2.25 -4.94
N GLU A 95 3.13 1.89 -6.20
CA GLU A 95 2.42 2.73 -7.18
C GLU A 95 3.10 4.10 -7.41
N ILE A 96 4.44 4.15 -7.35
CA ILE A 96 5.27 5.34 -7.55
C ILE A 96 6.50 4.96 -8.38
N ALA A 97 7.06 5.91 -9.11
CA ALA A 97 8.32 5.75 -9.84
C ALA A 97 9.43 6.63 -9.25
N GLY A 98 10.68 6.29 -9.53
CA GLY A 98 11.83 7.00 -8.97
C GLY A 98 11.89 8.50 -9.30
N GLY A 99 11.18 8.94 -10.35
CA GLY A 99 11.06 10.35 -10.73
C GLY A 99 9.97 11.13 -10.02
N ASP A 100 9.05 10.47 -9.34
CA ASP A 100 7.79 11.03 -8.84
C ASP A 100 7.89 11.66 -7.45
N PHE A 101 9.03 11.54 -6.81
CA PHE A 101 9.30 12.12 -5.49
C PHE A 101 10.68 12.80 -5.45
N ASP A 102 10.87 13.67 -4.48
CA ASP A 102 12.12 14.39 -4.26
C ASP A 102 12.83 14.02 -2.95
N ALA A 103 12.09 13.51 -1.97
CA ALA A 103 12.65 13.10 -0.69
C ALA A 103 11.85 11.95 -0.07
N VAL A 104 12.57 11.10 0.64
CA VAL A 104 11.98 10.05 1.48
C VAL A 104 12.51 10.23 2.90
N LYS A 105 11.60 10.25 3.87
CA LYS A 105 11.92 10.41 5.29
C LYS A 105 11.40 9.22 6.08
N GLU A 106 12.25 8.65 6.93
CA GLU A 106 11.81 7.71 7.95
C GLU A 106 11.24 8.48 9.16
N LEU A 107 9.99 8.22 9.55
CA LEU A 107 9.27 9.12 10.44
C LEU A 107 9.65 8.99 11.92
N TRP A 108 10.15 7.85 12.36
CA TRP A 108 10.57 7.68 13.76
C TRP A 108 11.91 8.34 14.04
N SER A 109 12.91 8.11 13.19
CA SER A 109 14.24 8.71 13.34
C SER A 109 14.33 10.13 12.80
N GLY A 110 13.45 10.48 11.88
CA GLY A 110 13.52 11.73 11.13
C GLY A 110 14.59 11.76 10.04
N GLU A 111 15.26 10.64 9.79
CA GLU A 111 16.34 10.55 8.81
C GLU A 111 15.82 10.55 7.37
N THR A 112 16.58 11.18 6.49
CA THR A 112 16.36 11.09 5.04
C THR A 112 16.88 9.75 4.54
N VAL A 113 16.04 9.02 3.83
CA VAL A 113 16.36 7.73 3.23
C VAL A 113 16.68 7.93 1.77
N LEU A 114 17.83 7.43 1.34
CA LEU A 114 18.18 7.38 -0.08
C LEU A 114 17.51 6.14 -0.70
N VAL A 115 16.74 6.38 -1.73
CA VAL A 115 16.19 5.32 -2.58
C VAL A 115 17.14 5.13 -3.75
N ASP A 116 17.73 3.96 -3.84
CA ASP A 116 18.65 3.60 -4.91
C ASP A 116 17.92 2.79 -5.99
N GLY A 117 17.88 3.35 -7.18
CA GLY A 117 17.17 2.71 -8.30
C GLY A 117 15.65 2.75 -8.15
N GLU A 118 15.03 1.59 -8.33
CA GLU A 118 13.58 1.39 -8.36
C GLU A 118 13.06 0.65 -7.11
N GLU A 119 13.82 0.70 -5.98
CA GLU A 119 13.48 -0.04 -4.77
C GLU A 119 13.67 0.79 -3.50
N LEU A 120 12.72 0.68 -2.57
CA LEU A 120 12.86 1.14 -1.19
C LEU A 120 13.51 0.03 -0.37
N SER A 121 14.77 0.19 0.00
CA SER A 121 15.43 -0.72 0.96
C SER A 121 15.05 -0.37 2.38
N TYR A 122 14.83 -1.40 3.20
CA TYR A 122 14.46 -1.23 4.59
C TYR A 122 15.21 -2.21 5.52
N LYS A 123 15.26 -1.81 6.79
CA LYS A 123 15.77 -2.62 7.89
C LYS A 123 14.92 -2.33 9.11
N VAL A 124 14.17 -3.33 9.57
CA VAL A 124 13.22 -3.19 10.67
C VAL A 124 13.64 -4.08 11.84
N PRO A 125 13.85 -3.54 13.06
CA PRO A 125 14.16 -4.32 14.24
C PRO A 125 13.09 -5.38 14.53
N ALA A 126 13.41 -6.33 15.41
CA ALA A 126 12.47 -7.36 15.85
C ALA A 126 11.21 -6.74 16.47
N LYS A 127 10.03 -7.19 16.05
CA LYS A 127 8.71 -6.74 16.59
C LYS A 127 8.50 -5.23 16.53
N ASP A 128 8.95 -4.61 15.45
CA ASP A 128 8.92 -3.17 15.27
C ASP A 128 8.30 -2.79 13.92
N VAL A 129 8.17 -1.49 13.68
CA VAL A 129 7.67 -0.91 12.44
C VAL A 129 8.51 0.28 12.02
N LYS A 130 8.81 0.38 10.73
CA LYS A 130 9.35 1.57 10.09
C LYS A 130 8.29 2.23 9.23
N VAL A 131 8.24 3.55 9.27
CA VAL A 131 7.30 4.31 8.45
C VAL A 131 8.07 5.30 7.61
N PHE A 132 7.90 5.20 6.31
CA PHE A 132 8.53 6.06 5.32
C PHE A 132 7.50 7.01 4.72
N ARG A 133 7.86 8.28 4.57
CA ARG A 133 7.08 9.29 3.89
C ARG A 133 7.84 9.76 2.66
N PHE A 134 7.27 9.51 1.49
CA PHE A 134 7.74 10.03 0.22
C PHE A 134 7.05 11.37 -0.02
N HIS A 135 7.82 12.42 -0.27
CA HIS A 135 7.30 13.71 -0.71
C HIS A 135 7.16 13.67 -2.23
N LYS A 136 5.93 13.65 -2.71
CA LYS A 136 5.65 13.60 -4.15
C LYS A 136 5.94 14.92 -4.81
N LYS A 137 6.48 14.88 -6.01
CA LYS A 137 6.61 16.09 -6.84
C LYS A 137 5.24 16.55 -7.30
N PRO A 138 5.01 17.88 -7.41
CA PRO A 138 3.77 18.37 -7.97
C PRO A 138 3.53 17.78 -9.36
N GLY A 139 2.35 17.17 -9.55
CA GLY A 139 1.99 16.49 -10.80
C GLY A 139 2.32 15.00 -10.86
N SER A 140 2.97 14.42 -9.84
CA SER A 140 3.21 12.98 -9.69
C SER A 140 2.11 12.25 -8.92
N GLY A 141 1.04 12.93 -8.56
CA GLY A 141 -0.11 12.30 -7.91
C GLY A 141 -0.77 11.30 -8.84
N ILE A 142 -1.23 10.15 -8.31
CA ILE A 142 -2.27 9.37 -8.98
C ILE A 142 -3.40 10.36 -9.23
N ALA A 143 -3.58 10.76 -10.48
CA ALA A 143 -4.74 11.54 -10.85
C ALA A 143 -5.96 10.72 -10.39
N ASP A 144 -6.72 11.27 -9.44
CA ASP A 144 -8.08 10.83 -9.24
C ASP A 144 -8.67 10.73 -10.66
N ALA A 145 -9.32 9.64 -11.01
CA ALA A 145 -9.81 9.37 -12.35
C ALA A 145 -10.97 10.33 -12.74
N THR A 146 -10.76 11.61 -12.51
CA THR A 146 -11.49 12.74 -13.02
C THR A 146 -10.58 13.42 -14.02
N SER A 147 -10.65 12.92 -15.28
CA SER A 147 -10.37 13.62 -16.55
C SER A 147 -9.48 14.86 -16.43
N GLU A 148 -8.15 14.72 -16.53
CA GLU A 148 -7.34 15.74 -17.16
C GLU A 148 -7.35 15.54 -18.68
N GLU A 149 -7.72 16.60 -19.37
CA GLU A 149 -7.71 16.72 -20.82
C GLU A 149 -6.33 16.37 -21.38
N GLY A 150 -6.25 15.22 -22.09
CA GLY A 150 -5.05 14.98 -22.89
C GLY A 150 -4.82 13.56 -23.40
N LYS A 151 -5.22 12.52 -22.71
CA LYS A 151 -5.28 11.15 -23.25
C LYS A 151 -6.45 10.42 -22.58
N ASP A 152 -7.49 10.22 -23.36
CA ASP A 152 -8.64 9.37 -23.02
C ASP A 152 -8.16 7.91 -22.88
N VAL A 153 -7.54 7.56 -21.76
CA VAL A 153 -7.19 6.16 -21.50
C VAL A 153 -8.46 5.48 -20.99
N ARG A 154 -8.97 4.56 -21.79
CA ARG A 154 -10.20 3.82 -21.49
C ARG A 154 -9.86 2.43 -20.99
N LEU A 155 -10.68 1.95 -20.07
CA LEU A 155 -10.68 0.59 -19.58
C LEU A 155 -12.09 0.02 -19.74
N ASP A 156 -12.24 -0.91 -20.66
CA ASP A 156 -13.48 -1.63 -20.89
C ASP A 156 -13.38 -3.01 -20.22
N VAL A 157 -14.41 -3.39 -19.46
CA VAL A 157 -14.43 -4.63 -18.70
C VAL A 157 -15.67 -5.44 -19.04
N HIS A 158 -15.47 -6.66 -19.52
CA HIS A 158 -16.52 -7.62 -19.83
C HIS A 158 -16.39 -8.87 -18.99
N VAL A 159 -17.45 -9.23 -18.27
CA VAL A 159 -17.50 -10.47 -17.48
C VAL A 159 -18.26 -11.54 -18.26
N LEU A 160 -17.63 -12.67 -18.48
CA LEU A 160 -18.20 -13.83 -19.15
C LEU A 160 -18.28 -15.02 -18.19
N SER A 161 -19.29 -15.84 -18.35
CA SER A 161 -19.36 -17.13 -17.64
C SER A 161 -18.46 -18.14 -18.37
N GLY A 162 -17.46 -18.65 -17.69
CA GLY A 162 -16.57 -19.69 -18.23
C GLY A 162 -17.23 -21.06 -18.29
N SER A 163 -16.72 -21.93 -19.14
CA SER A 163 -17.27 -23.26 -19.44
C SER A 163 -17.33 -24.23 -18.24
N ASN A 164 -16.62 -23.94 -17.14
CA ASN A 164 -16.55 -24.77 -15.92
C ASN A 164 -17.20 -24.11 -14.72
N GLY A 165 -18.13 -23.17 -14.91
CA GLY A 165 -18.78 -22.43 -13.83
C GLY A 165 -17.90 -21.32 -13.21
N GLY A 166 -16.67 -21.15 -13.68
CA GLY A 166 -15.81 -20.03 -13.34
C GLY A 166 -16.25 -18.74 -14.06
N LEU A 167 -15.59 -17.64 -13.74
CA LEU A 167 -15.78 -16.36 -14.41
C LEU A 167 -14.52 -15.99 -15.17
N GLU A 168 -14.70 -15.42 -16.34
CA GLU A 168 -13.63 -14.79 -17.12
C GLU A 168 -13.89 -13.30 -17.21
N VAL A 169 -12.96 -12.51 -16.69
CA VAL A 169 -13.00 -11.06 -16.79
C VAL A 169 -12.07 -10.63 -17.90
N ASN A 170 -12.64 -10.21 -19.02
CA ASN A 170 -11.90 -9.68 -20.15
C ASN A 170 -11.76 -8.17 -19.98
N ILE A 171 -10.57 -7.69 -20.12
CA ILE A 171 -10.17 -6.31 -19.88
C ILE A 171 -9.47 -5.79 -21.12
N ASP A 172 -10.02 -4.74 -21.70
CA ASP A 172 -9.47 -4.03 -22.85
C ASP A 172 -9.09 -2.61 -22.40
N ALA A 173 -7.82 -2.27 -22.56
CA ALA A 173 -7.30 -0.96 -22.21
C ALA A 173 -6.77 -0.27 -23.48
N SER A 174 -6.87 1.04 -23.54
CA SER A 174 -6.30 1.83 -24.63
C SER A 174 -4.78 2.08 -24.47
N ALA A 175 -4.19 1.62 -23.35
CA ALA A 175 -2.76 1.72 -23.07
C ALA A 175 -2.22 0.41 -22.46
N PRO A 176 -0.90 0.12 -22.57
CA PRO A 176 -0.31 -1.11 -22.09
C PRO A 176 -0.48 -1.34 -20.60
N LEU A 177 -1.04 -2.49 -20.24
CA LEU A 177 -1.27 -2.93 -18.87
C LEU A 177 0.00 -3.56 -18.26
N ARG A 178 0.26 -3.29 -17.00
CA ARG A 178 1.31 -3.93 -16.21
C ARG A 178 0.75 -4.95 -15.23
N LYS A 179 -0.31 -4.58 -14.51
CA LYS A 179 -0.90 -5.40 -13.46
C LYS A 179 -2.40 -5.19 -13.39
N ILE A 180 -3.12 -6.23 -13.06
CA ILE A 180 -4.56 -6.19 -12.81
C ILE A 180 -4.83 -6.84 -11.46
N ASP A 181 -5.55 -6.14 -10.60
CA ASP A 181 -6.06 -6.64 -9.34
C ASP A 181 -7.58 -6.61 -9.34
N VAL A 182 -8.21 -7.69 -8.89
CA VAL A 182 -9.67 -7.82 -8.79
C VAL A 182 -10.06 -8.02 -7.34
N PHE A 183 -10.99 -7.20 -6.87
CA PHE A 183 -11.46 -7.20 -5.49
C PHE A 183 -12.97 -7.44 -5.42
N ASP A 184 -13.45 -7.96 -4.29
CA ASP A 184 -14.87 -7.94 -3.95
C ASP A 184 -15.27 -6.61 -3.28
N LEU A 185 -16.56 -6.46 -2.98
CA LEU A 185 -17.09 -5.26 -2.31
C LEU A 185 -16.52 -5.01 -0.91
N GLN A 186 -16.00 -6.04 -0.26
CA GLN A 186 -15.37 -5.95 1.05
C GLN A 186 -13.88 -5.53 0.94
N GLY A 187 -13.39 -5.28 -0.29
CA GLY A 187 -11.99 -4.93 -0.53
C GLY A 187 -11.04 -6.13 -0.45
N ARG A 188 -11.56 -7.36 -0.40
CA ARG A 188 -10.74 -8.56 -0.39
C ARG A 188 -10.23 -8.83 -1.79
N LEU A 189 -8.91 -9.01 -1.94
CA LEU A 189 -8.29 -9.37 -3.20
C LEU A 189 -8.71 -10.79 -3.62
N LEU A 190 -9.38 -10.89 -4.75
CA LEU A 190 -9.78 -12.15 -5.35
C LEU A 190 -8.71 -12.71 -6.28
N LYS A 191 -8.06 -11.84 -7.04
CA LYS A 191 -7.02 -12.19 -8.00
C LYS A 191 -6.09 -11.03 -8.25
N SER A 192 -4.81 -11.33 -8.40
CA SER A 192 -3.79 -10.41 -8.90
C SER A 192 -3.05 -11.07 -10.06
N GLN A 193 -2.87 -10.36 -11.15
CA GLN A 193 -2.23 -10.86 -12.36
C GLN A 193 -1.32 -9.80 -12.97
N ASN A 194 -0.04 -10.15 -13.14
CA ASN A 194 0.89 -9.32 -13.89
C ASN A 194 0.66 -9.51 -15.38
N VAL A 195 0.51 -8.40 -16.09
CA VAL A 195 0.26 -8.35 -17.53
C VAL A 195 1.41 -7.62 -18.18
N ARG A 196 2.19 -8.30 -19.00
CA ARG A 196 3.43 -7.74 -19.56
C ARG A 196 3.15 -6.91 -20.82
N GLY A 197 2.69 -5.67 -20.65
CA GLY A 197 2.57 -4.71 -21.75
C GLY A 197 1.49 -5.00 -22.78
N CYS A 198 0.54 -5.88 -22.49
CA CYS A 198 -0.62 -6.12 -23.33
C CYS A 198 -1.70 -5.06 -23.07
N ILE A 199 -2.42 -4.68 -24.11
CA ILE A 199 -3.61 -3.83 -23.99
C ILE A 199 -4.87 -4.63 -23.65
N ASN A 200 -4.82 -5.95 -23.85
CA ASN A 200 -5.92 -6.88 -23.57
C ASN A 200 -5.46 -7.93 -22.57
N ALA A 201 -6.29 -8.23 -21.60
CA ALA A 201 -6.01 -9.26 -20.62
C ALA A 201 -7.28 -10.02 -20.24
N CYS A 202 -7.12 -11.30 -19.92
CA CYS A 202 -8.19 -12.13 -19.39
C CYS A 202 -7.79 -12.63 -18.00
N VAL A 203 -8.65 -12.42 -17.03
CA VAL A 203 -8.46 -12.84 -15.63
C VAL A 203 -9.50 -13.90 -15.31
N ALA A 204 -9.06 -15.11 -15.04
CA ALA A 204 -9.94 -16.18 -14.59
C ALA A 204 -10.15 -16.10 -13.08
N LEU A 205 -11.41 -16.12 -12.65
CA LEU A 205 -11.85 -16.09 -11.24
C LEU A 205 -12.63 -17.36 -10.89
N SER A 206 -12.57 -17.73 -9.62
CA SER A 206 -13.53 -18.67 -9.04
C SER A 206 -14.95 -18.08 -9.10
N PRO A 207 -16.01 -18.93 -9.07
CA PRO A 207 -17.37 -18.42 -9.07
C PRO A 207 -17.60 -17.43 -7.93
N VAL A 208 -18.00 -16.22 -8.29
CA VAL A 208 -18.32 -15.14 -7.35
C VAL A 208 -19.54 -14.41 -7.88
N LYS A 209 -20.38 -13.88 -7.00
CA LYS A 209 -21.56 -13.07 -7.38
C LYS A 209 -21.46 -11.69 -6.77
N GLY A 210 -22.02 -10.71 -7.45
CA GLY A 210 -22.07 -9.35 -6.98
C GLY A 210 -21.14 -8.41 -7.73
N LEU A 211 -20.80 -7.27 -7.12
CA LEU A 211 -19.97 -6.26 -7.73
C LEU A 211 -18.49 -6.59 -7.53
N LEU A 212 -17.75 -6.59 -8.62
CA LEU A 212 -16.29 -6.64 -8.62
C LEU A 212 -15.72 -5.24 -8.82
N LEU A 213 -14.63 -4.97 -8.11
CA LEU A 213 -13.81 -3.77 -8.29
C LEU A 213 -12.50 -4.21 -8.96
N LEU A 214 -12.17 -3.58 -10.08
CA LEU A 214 -10.94 -3.86 -10.80
C LEU A 214 -10.01 -2.67 -10.73
N ARG A 215 -8.76 -2.94 -10.44
CA ARG A 215 -7.66 -1.98 -10.47
C ARG A 215 -6.68 -2.42 -11.54
N ALA A 216 -6.53 -1.62 -12.58
CA ALA A 216 -5.59 -1.85 -13.67
C ALA A 216 -4.46 -0.82 -13.59
N CYS A 217 -3.23 -1.30 -13.38
CA CYS A 217 -2.03 -0.47 -13.41
C CYS A 217 -1.44 -0.51 -14.81
N LEU A 218 -1.22 0.64 -15.41
CA LEU A 218 -0.57 0.79 -16.71
C LEU A 218 0.96 0.75 -16.58
N GLN A 219 1.65 0.52 -17.68
CA GLN A 219 3.12 0.55 -17.69
C GLN A 219 3.69 1.92 -17.35
N GLU A 220 2.99 2.99 -17.69
CA GLU A 220 3.37 4.37 -17.41
C GLU A 220 3.08 4.80 -15.95
N GLY A 221 2.63 3.86 -15.09
CA GLY A 221 2.35 4.11 -13.68
C GLY A 221 0.92 4.59 -13.38
N GLN A 222 0.12 4.94 -14.39
CA GLN A 222 -1.27 5.33 -14.21
C GLN A 222 -2.11 4.15 -13.74
N VAL A 223 -3.08 4.41 -12.85
CA VAL A 223 -4.01 3.41 -12.32
C VAL A 223 -5.42 3.74 -12.80
N LEU A 224 -6.08 2.75 -13.37
CA LEU A 224 -7.47 2.82 -13.79
C LEU A 224 -8.34 1.93 -12.89
N LEU A 225 -9.52 2.42 -12.55
CA LEU A 225 -10.50 1.69 -11.77
C LEU A 225 -11.74 1.40 -12.61
N ALA A 226 -12.22 0.18 -12.54
CA ALA A 226 -13.47 -0.21 -13.18
C ALA A 226 -14.33 -1.04 -12.22
N LYS A 227 -15.62 -1.09 -12.53
CA LYS A 227 -16.61 -1.90 -11.79
C LYS A 227 -17.30 -2.85 -12.76
N ALA A 228 -17.48 -4.09 -12.35
CA ALA A 228 -18.21 -5.07 -13.14
C ALA A 228 -19.21 -5.81 -12.26
N MET A 229 -20.45 -5.98 -12.74
CA MET A 229 -21.49 -6.72 -12.04
C MET A 229 -21.52 -8.16 -12.55
N VAL A 230 -21.53 -9.11 -11.60
CA VAL A 230 -21.67 -10.55 -11.87
C VAL A 230 -23.03 -11.00 -11.36
N HIS A 231 -23.85 -11.54 -12.25
CA HIS A 231 -25.23 -12.01 -11.98
C HIS A 231 -25.30 -13.47 -11.57
#